data_6797d2616a8c99cf15d769861b883b37
#
_entry.id   6797d2616a8c99cf15d769861b883b37
#
_cell.length_a   1.000
_cell.length_b   1.000
_cell.length_c   1.000
_cell.angle_alpha   90.00
_cell.angle_beta   90.00
_cell.angle_gamma   90.00
#
_symmetry.space_group_name_H-M   'P 1'
#
loop_
_entity.id
_entity.type
_entity.pdbx_description
1 polymer ?
#
loop_
_entity_poly.entity_id
_entity_poly.type
_entity_poly.pdbx_seq_one_letter_code
_entity_poly.pdbx_strand_id
1 'polypeptide(L)'
;MCSFFVFMFTAALMAGQSGVIAQTTANKQISKDEVFFSIARRINSVSESPVSAIVAELDGVIEVTAIASEPDGKSLVTVKERAPSNASSTNKSIRLKFTPPPSGDQWTWVEFEDNRRFYPVEKLFPYATDELGKRRQAANAKWSTFLVTVNKQGDAANKALETAKSVIKSDPPPLATLTNVRNTLAQAIKDNEKDAILNSYRELSSQAEPIITLGDTYADLKANDAYLRLLDEYKNSINVTNAARKEYVQAVNVYNEALVRLPFALIAYGLQFTKIEANITAE
;
A
#
# COMPACT_ATOMS: atom_id res chain seq x y z
N MET A 1 51.66 -84.56 25.49
CA MET A 1 52.27 -83.31 25.98
C MET A 1 51.24 -82.19 25.67
N CYS A 2 50.37 -81.97 26.64
CA CYS A 2 49.39 -80.92 26.55
C CYS A 2 49.58 -79.95 27.73
N SER A 3 49.90 -78.73 27.46
CA SER A 3 50.09 -77.71 28.50
C SER A 3 48.81 -76.89 28.58
N PHE A 4 48.11 -76.99 29.71
CA PHE A 4 46.96 -76.22 30.06
C PHE A 4 47.41 -74.86 30.64
N PHE A 5 47.04 -73.72 29.98
CA PHE A 5 47.18 -72.45 30.62
C PHE A 5 45.81 -72.02 31.16
N VAL A 6 45.75 -71.88 32.47
CA VAL A 6 44.63 -71.35 33.24
C VAL A 6 44.75 -69.85 33.21
N PHE A 7 43.73 -69.13 32.59
CA PHE A 7 43.59 -67.66 32.72
C PHE A 7 42.66 -67.37 33.90
N MET A 8 43.20 -66.73 34.91
CA MET A 8 42.45 -66.14 35.99
C MET A 8 41.71 -64.91 35.48
N PHE A 9 40.37 -64.86 35.61
CA PHE A 9 39.54 -63.70 35.41
C PHE A 9 39.52 -62.86 36.71
N THR A 10 40.18 -61.73 36.71
CA THR A 10 40.01 -60.69 37.74
C THR A 10 38.84 -59.79 37.31
N ALA A 11 37.74 -59.86 38.04
CA ALA A 11 36.63 -58.94 37.89
C ALA A 11 37.03 -57.57 38.44
N ALA A 12 37.25 -56.63 37.55
CA ALA A 12 37.35 -55.20 37.86
C ALA A 12 35.94 -54.59 37.91
N LEU A 13 35.55 -54.15 39.08
CA LEU A 13 34.32 -53.38 39.35
C LEU A 13 34.50 -52.01 38.75
N MET A 14 33.94 -51.81 37.53
CA MET A 14 33.86 -50.49 36.95
C MET A 14 32.61 -49.77 37.50
N ALA A 15 32.86 -48.84 38.42
CA ALA A 15 31.83 -47.84 38.80
C ALA A 15 31.37 -47.07 37.60
N GLY A 16 30.07 -47.23 37.28
CA GLY A 16 29.44 -46.47 36.20
C GLY A 16 29.44 -44.99 36.54
N GLN A 17 30.32 -44.27 35.94
CA GLN A 17 30.11 -42.80 35.75
C GLN A 17 29.10 -42.60 34.62
N SER A 18 27.83 -42.37 34.98
CA SER A 18 26.84 -41.79 34.09
C SER A 18 27.27 -40.37 33.79
N GLY A 19 28.15 -40.25 32.82
CA GLY A 19 28.42 -38.97 32.20
C GLY A 19 27.12 -38.49 31.51
N VAL A 20 26.39 -37.64 32.19
CA VAL A 20 25.37 -36.79 31.54
C VAL A 20 26.14 -35.97 30.52
N ILE A 21 26.13 -36.43 29.28
CA ILE A 21 26.48 -35.56 28.14
C ILE A 21 25.41 -34.51 28.12
N ALA A 22 25.66 -33.41 28.83
CA ALA A 22 24.96 -32.17 28.58
C ALA A 22 25.24 -31.82 27.11
N GLN A 23 24.32 -32.19 26.22
CA GLN A 23 24.27 -31.61 24.87
C GLN A 23 24.13 -30.11 25.09
N THR A 24 25.25 -29.41 25.01
CA THR A 24 25.28 -27.99 24.75
C THR A 24 24.59 -27.82 23.40
N THR A 25 23.26 -27.68 23.41
CA THR A 25 22.55 -27.07 22.29
C THR A 25 23.15 -25.68 22.14
N ALA A 26 24.15 -25.57 21.26
CA ALA A 26 24.67 -24.30 20.86
C ALA A 26 23.43 -23.45 20.53
N ASN A 27 23.25 -22.33 21.23
CA ASN A 27 22.12 -21.41 21.09
C ASN A 27 22.19 -20.89 19.66
N LYS A 28 21.57 -21.61 18.69
CA LYS A 28 21.61 -21.28 17.28
C LYS A 28 20.83 -19.98 17.14
N GLN A 29 21.51 -18.89 16.87
CA GLN A 29 20.92 -17.61 16.63
C GLN A 29 20.31 -17.60 15.22
N ILE A 30 19.09 -17.05 15.06
CA ILE A 30 18.46 -16.88 13.75
C ILE A 30 19.32 -15.96 12.87
N SER A 31 19.50 -16.30 11.61
CA SER A 31 20.15 -15.43 10.63
C SER A 31 19.18 -14.39 10.06
N LYS A 32 19.71 -13.32 9.44
CA LYS A 32 18.87 -12.32 8.75
C LYS A 32 17.99 -12.94 7.66
N ASP A 33 18.55 -13.82 6.85
CA ASP A 33 17.81 -14.49 5.79
C ASP A 33 16.68 -15.35 6.35
N GLU A 34 16.95 -16.09 7.44
CA GLU A 34 15.93 -16.92 8.10
C GLU A 34 14.81 -16.08 8.72
N VAL A 35 15.08 -14.83 9.16
CA VAL A 35 14.03 -13.89 9.57
C VAL A 35 13.05 -13.64 8.43
N PHE A 36 13.53 -13.26 7.24
CA PHE A 36 12.68 -13.02 6.08
C PHE A 36 11.93 -14.29 5.65
N PHE A 37 12.60 -15.43 5.59
CA PHE A 37 11.96 -16.71 5.25
C PHE A 37 10.90 -17.11 6.27
N SER A 38 11.12 -16.91 7.57
CA SER A 38 10.13 -17.20 8.62
C SER A 38 8.88 -16.34 8.49
N ILE A 39 9.05 -15.04 8.26
CA ILE A 39 7.93 -14.14 8.00
C ILE A 39 7.20 -14.58 6.74
N ALA A 40 7.92 -14.82 5.64
CA ALA A 40 7.33 -15.17 4.35
C ALA A 40 6.56 -16.51 4.41
N ARG A 41 7.09 -17.54 5.08
CA ARG A 41 6.37 -18.82 5.30
C ARG A 41 5.09 -18.61 6.10
N ARG A 42 5.14 -17.77 7.14
CA ARG A 42 3.96 -17.46 7.94
C ARG A 42 2.88 -16.77 7.11
N ILE A 43 3.24 -15.84 6.25
CA ILE A 43 2.33 -15.16 5.33
C ILE A 43 1.79 -16.14 4.28
N ASN A 44 2.66 -16.96 3.66
CA ASN A 44 2.25 -17.95 2.67
C ASN A 44 1.23 -18.96 3.22
N SER A 45 1.27 -19.25 4.53
CA SER A 45 0.28 -20.14 5.17
C SER A 45 -1.14 -19.60 5.19
N VAL A 46 -1.34 -18.30 4.93
CA VAL A 46 -2.64 -17.61 4.93
C VAL A 46 -2.90 -16.85 3.62
N SER A 47 -1.99 -16.92 2.66
CA SER A 47 -2.09 -16.27 1.35
C SER A 47 -1.55 -17.18 0.25
N GLU A 48 -1.92 -16.90 -1.00
CA GLU A 48 -1.44 -17.65 -2.17
C GLU A 48 -0.09 -17.11 -2.72
N SER A 49 0.47 -16.07 -2.10
CA SER A 49 1.69 -15.42 -2.58
C SER A 49 2.91 -16.32 -2.38
N PRO A 50 3.77 -16.53 -3.40
CA PRO A 50 4.97 -17.34 -3.28
C PRO A 50 5.95 -16.79 -2.22
N VAL A 51 6.58 -17.67 -1.44
CA VAL A 51 7.55 -17.27 -0.39
C VAL A 51 8.67 -16.40 -0.94
N SER A 52 9.21 -16.74 -2.14
CA SER A 52 10.28 -15.95 -2.76
C SER A 52 9.87 -14.52 -3.10
N ALA A 53 8.65 -14.33 -3.56
CA ALA A 53 8.12 -12.99 -3.87
C ALA A 53 7.91 -12.17 -2.60
N ILE A 54 7.41 -12.80 -1.52
CA ILE A 54 7.26 -12.13 -0.22
C ILE A 54 8.62 -11.73 0.35
N VAL A 55 9.64 -12.60 0.28
CA VAL A 55 11.00 -12.29 0.73
C VAL A 55 11.57 -11.09 -0.02
N ALA A 56 11.44 -11.06 -1.36
CA ALA A 56 11.93 -9.95 -2.17
C ALA A 56 11.25 -8.61 -1.81
N GLU A 57 9.94 -8.62 -1.55
CA GLU A 57 9.22 -7.42 -1.12
C GLU A 57 9.63 -6.98 0.28
N LEU A 58 9.77 -7.91 1.23
CA LEU A 58 10.21 -7.60 2.59
C LEU A 58 11.60 -6.94 2.61
N ASP A 59 12.54 -7.44 1.81
CA ASP A 59 13.88 -6.82 1.70
C ASP A 59 13.81 -5.39 1.15
N GLY A 60 12.82 -5.07 0.34
CA GLY A 60 12.57 -3.71 -0.16
C GLY A 60 12.01 -2.75 0.90
N VAL A 61 11.26 -3.23 1.89
CA VAL A 61 10.47 -2.38 2.82
C VAL A 61 11.00 -2.35 4.25
N ILE A 62 11.74 -3.39 4.70
CA ILE A 62 12.31 -3.44 6.05
C ILE A 62 13.79 -3.79 6.06
N GLU A 63 14.46 -3.45 7.17
CA GLU A 63 15.84 -3.80 7.47
C GLU A 63 15.93 -4.48 8.83
N VAL A 64 16.65 -5.60 8.93
CA VAL A 64 16.98 -6.24 10.19
C VAL A 64 18.19 -5.52 10.80
N THR A 65 17.98 -4.83 11.93
CA THR A 65 19.00 -3.98 12.56
C THR A 65 19.67 -4.62 13.75
N ALA A 66 18.99 -5.53 14.46
CA ALA A 66 19.55 -6.27 15.60
C ALA A 66 18.90 -7.64 15.77
N ILE A 67 19.68 -8.60 16.26
CA ILE A 67 19.22 -9.93 16.65
C ILE A 67 19.81 -10.24 18.02
N ALA A 68 18.97 -10.62 18.99
CA ALA A 68 19.36 -11.00 20.34
C ALA A 68 18.70 -12.34 20.73
N SER A 69 19.37 -13.14 21.53
CA SER A 69 18.79 -14.35 22.10
C SER A 69 18.14 -14.02 23.44
N GLU A 70 16.92 -14.52 23.68
CA GLU A 70 16.22 -14.41 24.95
C GLU A 70 16.52 -15.65 25.87
N PRO A 71 16.36 -15.52 27.19
CA PRO A 71 16.62 -16.62 28.12
C PRO A 71 15.73 -17.85 27.89
N ASP A 72 14.56 -17.68 27.29
CA ASP A 72 13.63 -18.79 26.97
C ASP A 72 13.97 -19.48 25.62
N GLY A 73 15.13 -19.17 25.05
CA GLY A 73 15.59 -19.73 23.76
C GLY A 73 15.05 -19.09 22.53
N LYS A 74 14.13 -18.12 22.65
CA LYS A 74 13.64 -17.34 21.51
C LYS A 74 14.68 -16.36 21.01
N SER A 75 14.51 -15.91 19.77
CA SER A 75 15.26 -14.78 19.22
C SER A 75 14.39 -13.54 19.15
N LEU A 76 14.91 -12.43 19.69
CA LEU A 76 14.35 -11.11 19.61
C LEU A 76 15.01 -10.34 18.46
N VAL A 77 14.27 -10.03 17.42
CA VAL A 77 14.76 -9.37 16.21
C VAL A 77 14.19 -7.98 16.12
N THR A 78 15.05 -6.98 15.96
CA THR A 78 14.61 -5.60 15.69
C THR A 78 14.62 -5.36 14.18
N VAL A 79 13.48 -4.97 13.66
CA VAL A 79 13.30 -4.53 12.26
C VAL A 79 12.96 -3.06 12.21
N LYS A 80 13.44 -2.39 11.16
CA LYS A 80 13.24 -0.97 10.91
C LYS A 80 12.66 -0.78 9.51
N GLU A 81 11.80 0.22 9.35
CA GLU A 81 11.33 0.63 8.02
C GLU A 81 12.50 1.10 7.15
N ARG A 82 12.57 0.64 5.91
CA ARG A 82 13.42 1.29 4.91
C ARG A 82 12.71 2.57 4.45
N ALA A 83 13.33 3.72 4.68
CA ALA A 83 12.77 4.98 4.20
C ALA A 83 12.74 4.98 2.67
N PRO A 84 11.62 5.34 2.04
CA PRO A 84 11.67 5.81 0.67
C PRO A 84 12.59 7.03 0.61
N SER A 85 13.41 7.13 -0.43
CA SER A 85 14.49 8.11 -0.59
C SER A 85 14.11 9.60 -0.41
N ASN A 86 12.81 9.91 -0.27
CA ASN A 86 12.26 11.27 -0.20
C ASN A 86 11.40 11.55 1.06
N ALA A 87 11.41 10.69 2.08
CA ALA A 87 10.54 10.87 3.24
C ALA A 87 11.27 11.52 4.41
N SER A 88 10.78 12.67 4.85
CA SER A 88 11.15 13.39 6.09
C SER A 88 10.66 12.68 7.37
N SER A 89 10.29 11.40 7.35
CA SER A 89 9.70 10.71 8.49
C SER A 89 10.72 9.89 9.27
N THR A 90 10.64 9.97 10.60
CA THR A 90 11.35 9.05 11.50
C THR A 90 10.93 7.62 11.19
N ASN A 91 11.89 6.80 10.74
CA ASN A 91 11.66 5.39 10.45
C ASN A 91 11.28 4.66 11.73
N LYS A 92 10.10 4.05 11.75
CA LYS A 92 9.62 3.24 12.87
C LYS A 92 10.44 1.95 12.95
N SER A 93 10.74 1.53 14.18
CA SER A 93 11.31 0.22 14.46
C SER A 93 10.36 -0.55 15.37
N ILE A 94 10.25 -1.86 15.17
CA ILE A 94 9.54 -2.77 16.06
C ILE A 94 10.39 -4.01 16.33
N ARG A 95 10.03 -4.76 17.36
CA ARG A 95 10.68 -6.04 17.70
C ARG A 95 9.75 -7.20 17.34
N LEU A 96 10.35 -8.26 16.84
CA LEU A 96 9.69 -9.52 16.48
C LEU A 96 10.29 -10.64 17.27
N LYS A 97 9.49 -11.62 17.71
CA LYS A 97 9.97 -12.82 18.39
C LYS A 97 9.84 -14.04 17.51
N PHE A 98 10.90 -14.84 17.52
CA PHE A 98 10.98 -16.08 16.76
C PHE A 98 11.29 -17.23 17.70
N THR A 99 10.55 -18.33 17.58
CA THR A 99 10.79 -19.58 18.30
C THR A 99 11.72 -20.45 17.48
N PRO A 100 12.76 -21.05 18.12
CA PRO A 100 13.64 -21.99 17.45
C PRO A 100 12.87 -23.25 17.04
N PRO A 101 13.32 -23.96 16.00
CA PRO A 101 12.72 -25.20 15.60
C PRO A 101 12.95 -26.28 16.68
N PRO A 102 11.94 -27.08 17.03
CA PRO A 102 12.12 -28.21 17.93
C PRO A 102 13.04 -29.30 17.34
N SER A 103 13.03 -29.43 16.02
CA SER A 103 13.94 -30.24 15.22
C SER A 103 14.02 -29.64 13.80
N GLY A 104 15.24 -29.52 13.25
CA GLY A 104 15.46 -28.92 11.94
C GLY A 104 15.98 -27.49 12.00
N ASP A 105 15.82 -26.74 10.88
CA ASP A 105 16.46 -25.42 10.71
C ASP A 105 15.47 -24.26 10.56
N GLN A 106 14.17 -24.51 10.68
CA GLN A 106 13.15 -23.50 10.37
C GLN A 106 12.64 -22.79 11.63
N TRP A 107 13.00 -21.54 11.79
CA TRP A 107 12.46 -20.66 12.81
C TRP A 107 11.00 -20.28 12.52
N THR A 108 10.23 -20.04 13.59
CA THR A 108 8.82 -19.64 13.48
C THR A 108 8.63 -18.26 14.07
N TRP A 109 8.08 -17.34 13.28
CA TRP A 109 7.64 -16.02 13.74
C TRP A 109 6.37 -16.16 14.58
N VAL A 110 6.43 -15.75 15.85
CA VAL A 110 5.34 -15.98 16.83
C VAL A 110 4.73 -14.71 17.39
N GLU A 111 5.49 -13.62 17.54
CA GLU A 111 5.01 -12.37 18.12
C GLU A 111 5.57 -11.16 17.38
N PHE A 112 4.82 -10.07 17.41
CA PHE A 112 5.26 -8.74 16.97
C PHE A 112 4.98 -7.70 18.04
N GLU A 113 5.80 -6.65 18.08
CA GLU A 113 5.63 -5.52 18.98
C GLU A 113 4.77 -4.45 18.33
N ASP A 114 3.75 -3.97 19.05
CA ASP A 114 3.06 -2.73 18.74
C ASP A 114 2.86 -1.93 20.03
N ASN A 115 3.15 -0.62 19.99
CA ASN A 115 3.08 0.28 21.14
C ASN A 115 3.78 -0.27 22.39
N ARG A 116 4.99 -0.84 22.23
CA ARG A 116 5.82 -1.45 23.29
C ARG A 116 5.22 -2.69 23.96
N ARG A 117 4.22 -3.32 23.36
CA ARG A 117 3.63 -4.59 23.81
C ARG A 117 3.77 -5.65 22.73
N PHE A 118 3.99 -6.89 23.15
CA PHE A 118 4.02 -8.03 22.23
C PHE A 118 2.64 -8.64 22.08
N TYR A 119 2.31 -8.96 20.83
CA TYR A 119 1.06 -9.62 20.42
C TYR A 119 1.38 -10.84 19.58
N PRO A 120 0.59 -11.93 19.71
CA PRO A 120 0.68 -13.05 18.80
C PRO A 120 0.51 -12.63 17.35
N VAL A 121 1.31 -13.20 16.45
CA VAL A 121 1.32 -12.85 15.03
C VAL A 121 -0.05 -13.07 14.36
N GLU A 122 -0.84 -14.02 14.87
CA GLU A 122 -2.20 -14.32 14.38
C GLU A 122 -3.14 -13.10 14.47
N LYS A 123 -2.90 -12.19 15.40
CA LYS A 123 -3.69 -10.96 15.55
C LYS A 123 -3.35 -9.90 14.49
N LEU A 124 -2.15 -9.99 13.89
CA LEU A 124 -1.73 -9.01 12.89
C LEU A 124 -2.54 -9.11 11.60
N PHE A 125 -2.86 -10.33 11.16
CA PHE A 125 -3.55 -10.55 9.88
C PHE A 125 -4.96 -9.91 9.84
N PRO A 126 -5.89 -10.22 10.76
CA PRO A 126 -7.21 -9.58 10.75
C PRO A 126 -7.13 -8.08 10.99
N TYR A 127 -6.22 -7.63 11.86
CA TYR A 127 -6.02 -6.21 12.12
C TYR A 127 -5.56 -5.45 10.86
N ALA A 128 -4.57 -5.96 10.15
CA ALA A 128 -4.10 -5.33 8.92
C ALA A 128 -5.14 -5.39 7.80
N THR A 129 -5.86 -6.51 7.65
CA THR A 129 -6.92 -6.65 6.66
C THR A 129 -8.02 -5.60 6.88
N ASP A 130 -8.44 -5.39 8.13
CA ASP A 130 -9.45 -4.39 8.48
C ASP A 130 -8.94 -2.96 8.23
N GLU A 131 -7.78 -2.60 8.77
CA GLU A 131 -7.24 -1.25 8.68
C GLU A 131 -6.83 -0.84 7.26
N LEU A 132 -6.13 -1.72 6.53
CA LEU A 132 -5.76 -1.45 5.14
C LEU A 132 -6.99 -1.48 4.23
N GLY A 133 -7.93 -2.39 4.51
CA GLY A 133 -9.21 -2.47 3.81
C GLY A 133 -10.02 -1.19 3.93
N LYS A 134 -10.18 -0.65 5.15
CA LYS A 134 -10.86 0.64 5.41
C LYS A 134 -10.19 1.80 4.65
N ARG A 135 -8.87 1.89 4.66
CA ARG A 135 -8.13 2.95 3.96
C ARG A 135 -8.28 2.86 2.45
N ARG A 136 -8.19 1.64 1.88
CA ARG A 136 -8.44 1.40 0.46
C ARG A 136 -9.87 1.78 0.08
N GLN A 137 -10.84 1.43 0.92
CA GLN A 137 -12.25 1.77 0.71
C GLN A 137 -12.48 3.28 0.76
N ALA A 138 -11.83 4.00 1.69
CA ALA A 138 -11.89 5.45 1.75
C ALA A 138 -11.32 6.11 0.48
N ALA A 139 -10.18 5.62 -0.04
CA ALA A 139 -9.62 6.10 -1.30
C ALA A 139 -10.58 5.86 -2.48
N ASN A 140 -11.20 4.68 -2.57
CA ASN A 140 -12.18 4.36 -3.61
C ASN A 140 -13.44 5.25 -3.52
N ALA A 141 -13.91 5.56 -2.30
CA ALA A 141 -15.05 6.47 -2.09
C ALA A 141 -14.71 7.89 -2.57
N LYS A 142 -13.48 8.37 -2.29
CA LYS A 142 -13.02 9.68 -2.79
C LYS A 142 -12.84 9.70 -4.31
N TRP A 143 -12.40 8.60 -4.90
CA TRP A 143 -12.39 8.43 -6.35
C TRP A 143 -13.79 8.58 -6.95
N SER A 144 -14.77 7.88 -6.41
CA SER A 144 -16.17 7.98 -6.88
C SER A 144 -16.71 9.41 -6.75
N THR A 145 -16.42 10.12 -5.66
CA THR A 145 -16.77 11.53 -5.49
C THR A 145 -16.13 12.41 -6.56
N PHE A 146 -14.84 12.21 -6.83
CA PHE A 146 -14.13 12.94 -7.88
C PHE A 146 -14.77 12.73 -9.25
N LEU A 147 -15.12 11.48 -9.63
CA LEU A 147 -15.80 11.18 -10.89
C LEU A 147 -17.13 11.94 -11.04
N VAL A 148 -17.93 11.98 -9.97
CA VAL A 148 -19.20 12.73 -9.97
C VAL A 148 -18.95 14.22 -10.21
N THR A 149 -17.90 14.80 -9.60
CA THR A 149 -17.60 16.23 -9.79
C THR A 149 -17.05 16.53 -11.17
N VAL A 150 -16.24 15.65 -11.76
CA VAL A 150 -15.75 15.80 -13.16
C VAL A 150 -16.92 15.80 -14.15
N ASN A 151 -17.89 14.88 -13.99
CA ASN A 151 -19.09 14.87 -14.83
C ASN A 151 -19.89 16.16 -14.70
N LYS A 152 -20.14 16.64 -13.48
CA LYS A 152 -20.84 17.90 -13.23
C LYS A 152 -20.11 19.10 -13.84
N GLN A 153 -18.79 19.14 -13.80
CA GLN A 153 -17.97 20.16 -14.42
C GLN A 153 -18.16 20.15 -15.95
N GLY A 154 -18.12 18.97 -16.57
CA GLY A 154 -18.40 18.82 -18.01
C GLY A 154 -19.80 19.27 -18.40
N ASP A 155 -20.81 18.96 -17.56
CA ASP A 155 -22.19 19.37 -17.80
C ASP A 155 -22.39 20.90 -17.67
N ALA A 156 -21.77 21.52 -16.65
CA ALA A 156 -21.82 22.97 -16.45
C ALA A 156 -21.13 23.71 -17.61
N ALA A 157 -19.96 23.24 -18.04
CA ALA A 157 -19.27 23.77 -19.21
C ALA A 157 -20.15 23.69 -20.48
N ASN A 158 -20.78 22.55 -20.72
CA ASN A 158 -21.64 22.34 -21.88
C ASN A 158 -22.84 23.30 -21.88
N LYS A 159 -23.52 23.47 -20.74
CA LYS A 159 -24.66 24.42 -20.62
C LYS A 159 -24.22 25.84 -20.92
N ALA A 160 -23.06 26.26 -20.41
CA ALA A 160 -22.53 27.60 -20.71
C ALA A 160 -22.24 27.78 -22.21
N LEU A 161 -21.61 26.79 -22.85
CA LEU A 161 -21.29 26.85 -24.30
C LEU A 161 -22.53 26.78 -25.20
N GLU A 162 -23.53 25.96 -24.89
CA GLU A 162 -24.79 25.91 -25.64
C GLU A 162 -25.55 27.25 -25.54
N THR A 163 -25.52 27.87 -24.35
CA THR A 163 -26.10 29.21 -24.19
C THR A 163 -25.31 30.25 -24.98
N ALA A 164 -23.96 30.18 -24.93
CA ALA A 164 -23.14 31.07 -25.76
C ALA A 164 -23.44 30.90 -27.25
N LYS A 165 -23.54 29.65 -27.74
CA LYS A 165 -23.93 29.37 -29.14
C LYS A 165 -25.25 30.04 -29.55
N SER A 166 -26.25 29.97 -28.67
CA SER A 166 -27.55 30.60 -28.95
C SER A 166 -27.50 32.13 -29.04
N VAL A 167 -26.60 32.76 -28.27
CA VAL A 167 -26.40 34.21 -28.24
C VAL A 167 -25.60 34.70 -29.44
N ILE A 168 -24.45 34.09 -29.72
CA ILE A 168 -23.54 34.47 -30.80
C ILE A 168 -23.97 33.94 -32.17
N LYS A 169 -24.96 33.04 -32.23
CA LYS A 169 -25.49 32.38 -33.42
C LYS A 169 -24.42 31.65 -34.26
N SER A 170 -23.38 31.17 -33.59
CA SER A 170 -22.30 30.38 -34.17
C SER A 170 -21.73 29.41 -33.10
N ASP A 171 -21.03 28.37 -33.54
CA ASP A 171 -20.41 27.42 -32.62
C ASP A 171 -19.18 28.04 -31.94
N PRO A 172 -19.16 28.16 -30.59
CA PRO A 172 -17.97 28.61 -29.89
C PRO A 172 -16.82 27.61 -30.10
N PRO A 173 -15.57 28.06 -30.30
CA PRO A 173 -14.44 27.16 -30.55
C PRO A 173 -14.28 26.00 -29.55
N PRO A 174 -14.52 26.18 -28.22
CA PRO A 174 -14.41 25.09 -27.27
C PRO A 174 -15.50 24.01 -27.34
N LEU A 175 -16.63 24.27 -28.01
CA LEU A 175 -17.81 23.39 -27.98
C LEU A 175 -17.54 22.01 -28.58
N ALA A 176 -16.88 21.95 -29.74
CA ALA A 176 -16.58 20.69 -30.42
C ALA A 176 -15.60 19.82 -29.58
N THR A 177 -14.56 20.45 -29.05
CA THR A 177 -13.60 19.78 -28.18
C THR A 177 -14.28 19.24 -26.91
N LEU A 178 -15.10 20.07 -26.25
CA LEU A 178 -15.82 19.66 -25.04
C LEU A 178 -16.77 18.47 -25.29
N THR A 179 -17.48 18.49 -26.43
CA THR A 179 -18.39 17.40 -26.82
C THR A 179 -17.62 16.08 -26.93
N ASN A 180 -16.46 16.07 -27.60
CA ASN A 180 -15.60 14.91 -27.73
C ASN A 180 -15.08 14.44 -26.36
N VAL A 181 -14.57 15.34 -25.52
CA VAL A 181 -14.08 15.04 -24.17
C VAL A 181 -15.16 14.39 -23.33
N ARG A 182 -16.39 14.92 -23.34
CA ARG A 182 -17.51 14.34 -22.58
C ARG A 182 -17.87 12.95 -23.06
N ASN A 183 -17.90 12.70 -24.36
CA ASN A 183 -18.18 11.37 -24.92
C ASN A 183 -17.08 10.36 -24.51
N THR A 184 -15.82 10.75 -24.63
CA THR A 184 -14.67 9.92 -24.21
C THR A 184 -14.72 9.64 -22.70
N LEU A 185 -15.00 10.66 -21.88
CA LEU A 185 -15.12 10.52 -20.43
C LEU A 185 -16.28 9.57 -20.06
N ALA A 186 -17.45 9.72 -20.67
CA ALA A 186 -18.60 8.86 -20.40
C ALA A 186 -18.31 7.40 -20.73
N GLN A 187 -17.61 7.14 -21.85
CA GLN A 187 -17.20 5.79 -22.23
C GLN A 187 -16.14 5.25 -21.26
N ALA A 188 -15.11 6.02 -20.94
CA ALA A 188 -14.06 5.62 -20.01
C ALA A 188 -14.60 5.29 -18.61
N ILE A 189 -15.59 6.04 -18.12
CA ILE A 189 -16.27 5.76 -16.85
C ILE A 189 -17.04 4.44 -16.92
N LYS A 190 -17.76 4.20 -18.02
CA LYS A 190 -18.51 2.95 -18.25
C LYS A 190 -17.59 1.74 -18.28
N ASP A 191 -16.44 1.88 -18.94
CA ASP A 191 -15.44 0.81 -19.09
C ASP A 191 -14.50 0.70 -17.87
N ASN A 192 -14.65 1.62 -16.90
CA ASN A 192 -13.80 1.71 -15.69
C ASN A 192 -12.30 1.89 -16.03
N GLU A 193 -12.00 2.60 -17.13
CA GLU A 193 -10.64 2.86 -17.60
C GLU A 193 -10.05 4.11 -16.93
N LYS A 194 -9.37 3.92 -15.82
CA LYS A 194 -8.88 5.02 -14.97
C LYS A 194 -7.99 6.01 -15.72
N ASP A 195 -7.06 5.54 -16.53
CA ASP A 195 -6.14 6.41 -17.28
C ASP A 195 -6.88 7.24 -18.35
N ALA A 196 -7.85 6.65 -19.04
CA ALA A 196 -8.69 7.37 -19.98
C ALA A 196 -9.56 8.44 -19.29
N ILE A 197 -10.07 8.14 -18.10
CA ILE A 197 -10.80 9.11 -17.26
C ILE A 197 -9.88 10.29 -16.89
N LEU A 198 -8.66 10.02 -16.45
CA LEU A 198 -7.71 11.06 -16.05
C LEU A 198 -7.26 11.90 -17.23
N ASN A 199 -7.07 11.31 -18.41
CA ASN A 199 -6.76 12.03 -19.63
C ASN A 199 -7.92 12.95 -20.05
N SER A 200 -9.17 12.45 -20.02
CA SER A 200 -10.36 13.26 -20.30
C SER A 200 -10.51 14.42 -19.29
N TYR A 201 -10.20 14.19 -18.01
CA TYR A 201 -10.20 15.25 -17.00
C TYR A 201 -9.15 16.33 -17.30
N ARG A 202 -7.92 15.96 -17.70
CA ARG A 202 -6.89 16.94 -18.09
C ARG A 202 -7.32 17.77 -19.29
N GLU A 203 -7.90 17.12 -20.29
CA GLU A 203 -8.42 17.81 -21.48
C GLU A 203 -9.59 18.72 -21.12
N LEU A 204 -10.53 18.28 -20.26
CA LEU A 204 -11.60 19.14 -19.74
C LEU A 204 -11.03 20.36 -19.00
N SER A 205 -9.98 20.17 -18.21
CA SER A 205 -9.34 21.25 -17.47
C SER A 205 -8.64 22.24 -18.39
N SER A 206 -8.02 21.78 -19.48
CA SER A 206 -7.39 22.67 -20.48
C SER A 206 -8.39 23.56 -21.22
N GLN A 207 -9.65 23.16 -21.27
CA GLN A 207 -10.73 23.99 -21.85
C GLN A 207 -11.28 25.07 -20.90
N ALA A 208 -10.83 25.10 -19.64
CA ALA A 208 -11.37 26.00 -18.63
C ALA A 208 -11.15 27.47 -19.03
N GLU A 209 -9.91 27.86 -19.32
CA GLU A 209 -9.57 29.23 -19.70
C GLU A 209 -10.27 29.68 -21.01
N PRO A 210 -10.22 28.90 -22.11
CA PRO A 210 -10.99 29.24 -23.34
C PRO A 210 -12.49 29.48 -23.10
N ILE A 211 -13.12 28.71 -22.18
CA ILE A 211 -14.55 28.88 -21.87
C ILE A 211 -14.77 30.12 -21.00
N ILE A 212 -13.92 30.38 -20.03
CA ILE A 212 -14.04 31.51 -19.10
C ILE A 212 -13.86 32.84 -19.82
N THR A 213 -12.93 32.91 -20.77
CA THR A 213 -12.59 34.14 -21.51
C THR A 213 -13.45 34.34 -22.76
N LEU A 214 -14.37 33.44 -23.09
CA LEU A 214 -15.21 33.54 -24.30
C LEU A 214 -15.99 34.85 -24.33
N GLY A 215 -16.50 35.33 -23.19
CA GLY A 215 -17.18 36.61 -23.07
C GLY A 215 -16.32 37.83 -23.43
N ASP A 216 -14.98 37.71 -23.36
CA ASP A 216 -14.08 38.80 -23.74
C ASP A 216 -14.01 38.99 -25.27
N THR A 217 -14.24 37.90 -25.99
CA THR A 217 -14.30 37.92 -27.46
C THR A 217 -15.65 38.39 -28.01
N TYR A 218 -16.74 38.09 -27.28
CA TYR A 218 -18.11 38.37 -27.76
C TYR A 218 -18.84 39.30 -26.78
N ALA A 219 -19.02 40.57 -27.16
CA ALA A 219 -19.66 41.60 -26.32
C ALA A 219 -21.08 41.21 -25.88
N ASP A 220 -21.86 40.55 -26.77
CA ASP A 220 -23.22 40.12 -26.48
C ASP A 220 -23.29 39.11 -25.30
N LEU A 221 -22.25 38.32 -25.07
CA LEU A 221 -22.17 37.41 -23.95
C LEU A 221 -21.99 38.16 -22.62
N LYS A 222 -21.24 39.26 -22.61
CA LYS A 222 -21.05 40.10 -21.41
C LYS A 222 -22.36 40.76 -20.93
N ALA A 223 -23.30 40.95 -21.82
CA ALA A 223 -24.62 41.53 -21.51
C ALA A 223 -25.70 40.46 -21.28
N ASN A 224 -25.35 39.16 -21.34
CA ASN A 224 -26.32 38.08 -21.21
C ASN A 224 -26.29 37.47 -19.79
N ASP A 225 -27.27 37.80 -18.96
CA ASP A 225 -27.35 37.33 -17.57
C ASP A 225 -27.43 35.80 -17.45
N ALA A 226 -28.10 35.12 -18.40
CA ALA A 226 -28.20 33.66 -18.38
C ALA A 226 -26.83 32.99 -18.62
N TYR A 227 -26.06 33.53 -19.59
CA TYR A 227 -24.69 33.05 -19.83
C TYR A 227 -23.80 33.32 -18.62
N LEU A 228 -23.80 34.52 -18.07
CA LEU A 228 -22.97 34.88 -16.91
C LEU A 228 -23.22 33.98 -15.69
N ARG A 229 -24.51 33.69 -15.41
CA ARG A 229 -24.88 32.77 -14.33
C ARG A 229 -24.35 31.37 -14.57
N LEU A 230 -24.45 30.83 -15.79
CA LEU A 230 -23.92 29.49 -16.11
C LEU A 230 -22.40 29.44 -16.11
N LEU A 231 -21.74 30.55 -16.49
CA LEU A 231 -20.30 30.69 -16.38
C LEU A 231 -19.83 30.67 -14.92
N ASP A 232 -20.56 31.30 -14.00
CA ASP A 232 -20.26 31.27 -12.58
C ASP A 232 -20.52 29.87 -11.99
N GLU A 233 -21.57 29.17 -12.42
CA GLU A 233 -21.82 27.78 -12.08
C GLU A 233 -20.63 26.87 -12.53
N TYR A 234 -20.14 27.10 -13.77
CA TYR A 234 -18.99 26.38 -14.30
C TYR A 234 -17.72 26.67 -13.50
N LYS A 235 -17.39 27.93 -13.18
CA LYS A 235 -16.24 28.32 -12.35
C LYS A 235 -16.30 27.66 -10.98
N ASN A 236 -17.49 27.64 -10.35
CA ASN A 236 -17.68 26.98 -9.08
C ASN A 236 -17.46 25.45 -9.20
N SER A 237 -17.91 24.82 -10.29
CA SER A 237 -17.72 23.38 -10.51
C SER A 237 -16.24 23.00 -10.65
N ILE A 238 -15.41 23.86 -11.25
CA ILE A 238 -13.94 23.68 -11.30
C ILE A 238 -13.36 23.63 -9.88
N ASN A 239 -13.74 24.57 -9.01
CA ASN A 239 -13.26 24.62 -7.64
C ASN A 239 -13.66 23.36 -6.85
N VAL A 240 -14.90 22.91 -7.00
CA VAL A 240 -15.42 21.68 -6.35
C VAL A 240 -14.66 20.45 -6.87
N THR A 241 -14.41 20.35 -8.16
CA THR A 241 -13.66 19.22 -8.75
C THR A 241 -12.21 19.21 -8.27
N ASN A 242 -11.56 20.38 -8.21
CA ASN A 242 -10.20 20.50 -7.67
C ASN A 242 -10.12 20.10 -6.20
N ALA A 243 -11.11 20.45 -5.38
CA ALA A 243 -11.19 20.02 -3.99
C ALA A 243 -11.33 18.49 -3.88
N ALA A 244 -12.26 17.90 -4.64
CA ALA A 244 -12.47 16.45 -4.67
C ALA A 244 -11.21 15.69 -5.14
N ARG A 245 -10.49 16.23 -6.13
CA ARG A 245 -9.20 15.71 -6.58
C ARG A 245 -8.16 15.66 -5.46
N LYS A 246 -8.01 16.78 -4.74
CA LYS A 246 -7.07 16.87 -3.61
C LYS A 246 -7.41 15.84 -2.52
N GLU A 247 -8.68 15.69 -2.18
CA GLU A 247 -9.14 14.72 -1.20
C GLU A 247 -8.86 13.27 -1.63
N TYR A 248 -9.05 12.95 -2.93
CA TYR A 248 -8.69 11.64 -3.46
C TYR A 248 -7.19 11.36 -3.35
N VAL A 249 -6.34 12.29 -3.80
CA VAL A 249 -4.87 12.15 -3.72
C VAL A 249 -4.43 11.98 -2.27
N GLN A 250 -5.00 12.75 -1.34
CA GLN A 250 -4.72 12.61 0.09
C GLN A 250 -5.11 11.22 0.62
N ALA A 251 -6.27 10.71 0.27
CA ALA A 251 -6.71 9.39 0.71
C ALA A 251 -5.83 8.26 0.14
N VAL A 252 -5.40 8.38 -1.12
CA VAL A 252 -4.43 7.45 -1.73
C VAL A 252 -3.09 7.50 -1.00
N ASN A 253 -2.58 8.69 -0.67
CA ASN A 253 -1.32 8.83 0.06
C ASN A 253 -1.41 8.19 1.45
N VAL A 254 -2.49 8.42 2.20
CA VAL A 254 -2.73 7.80 3.52
C VAL A 254 -2.78 6.27 3.42
N TYR A 255 -3.39 5.72 2.36
CA TYR A 255 -3.40 4.28 2.11
C TYR A 255 -2.01 3.76 1.75
N ASN A 256 -1.33 4.38 0.79
CA ASN A 256 -0.01 3.95 0.31
C ASN A 256 1.06 4.04 1.40
N GLU A 257 1.02 5.09 2.23
CA GLU A 257 1.89 5.21 3.39
C GLU A 257 1.67 4.08 4.38
N ALA A 258 0.42 3.68 4.62
CA ALA A 258 0.13 2.58 5.54
C ALA A 258 0.74 1.25 5.08
N LEU A 259 0.83 1.00 3.76
CA LEU A 259 1.42 -0.23 3.22
C LEU A 259 2.90 -0.40 3.58
N VAL A 260 3.63 0.68 3.73
CA VAL A 260 5.08 0.67 4.01
C VAL A 260 5.42 0.94 5.47
N ARG A 261 4.39 1.16 6.33
CA ARG A 261 4.56 1.39 7.78
C ARG A 261 4.45 0.10 8.59
N LEU A 262 5.36 -0.07 9.55
CA LEU A 262 5.29 -1.16 10.50
C LEU A 262 4.10 -1.00 11.47
N PRO A 263 3.37 -2.08 11.80
CA PRO A 263 3.68 -3.46 11.44
C PRO A 263 3.11 -3.93 10.09
N PHE A 264 2.30 -3.14 9.38
CA PHE A 264 1.59 -3.55 8.14
C PHE A 264 2.56 -3.92 7.01
N ALA A 265 3.69 -3.22 6.89
CA ALA A 265 4.72 -3.50 5.90
C ALA A 265 5.19 -4.97 5.88
N LEU A 266 5.08 -5.67 7.03
CA LEU A 266 5.46 -7.07 7.12
C LEU A 266 4.56 -8.01 6.32
N ILE A 267 3.27 -7.65 6.14
CA ILE A 267 2.26 -8.58 5.62
C ILE A 267 1.40 -8.02 4.48
N ALA A 268 1.47 -6.71 4.20
CA ALA A 268 0.61 -6.05 3.23
C ALA A 268 0.68 -6.70 1.84
N TYR A 269 1.89 -6.97 1.34
CA TYR A 269 2.09 -7.62 0.04
C TYR A 269 1.46 -9.02 0.00
N GLY A 270 1.71 -9.85 1.01
CA GLY A 270 1.16 -11.19 1.08
C GLY A 270 -0.37 -11.22 1.19
N LEU A 271 -0.99 -10.19 1.77
CA LEU A 271 -2.43 -9.99 1.81
C LEU A 271 -2.97 -9.29 0.54
N GLN A 272 -2.15 -9.15 -0.51
CA GLN A 272 -2.51 -8.55 -1.80
C GLN A 272 -2.99 -7.09 -1.70
N PHE A 273 -2.48 -6.34 -0.71
CA PHE A 273 -2.61 -4.91 -0.67
C PHE A 273 -1.50 -4.26 -1.49
N THR A 274 -1.86 -3.73 -2.66
CA THR A 274 -0.94 -3.06 -3.59
C THR A 274 -1.15 -1.55 -3.57
N LYS A 275 -0.11 -0.79 -3.92
CA LYS A 275 -0.20 0.66 -4.06
C LYS A 275 -1.24 1.06 -5.08
N ILE A 276 -1.92 2.17 -4.81
CA ILE A 276 -2.81 2.82 -5.76
C ILE A 276 -2.02 3.94 -6.44
N GLU A 277 -1.94 3.90 -7.75
CA GLU A 277 -1.36 4.99 -8.54
C GLU A 277 -2.36 6.15 -8.64
N ALA A 278 -1.96 7.31 -8.08
CA ALA A 278 -2.72 8.54 -8.17
C ALA A 278 -2.10 9.44 -9.24
N ASN A 279 -2.10 9.01 -10.51
CA ASN A 279 -1.49 9.74 -11.64
C ASN A 279 -2.19 11.08 -11.98
N ILE A 280 -2.72 11.76 -10.96
CA ILE A 280 -3.36 13.08 -11.09
C ILE A 280 -2.37 14.14 -10.67
N THR A 281 -1.40 14.46 -11.53
CA THR A 281 -0.54 15.63 -11.32
C THR A 281 -1.39 16.89 -11.40
N ALA A 282 -1.17 17.80 -10.42
CA ALA A 282 -1.63 19.18 -10.57
C ALA A 282 -0.69 19.86 -11.58
N GLU A 283 -1.23 20.38 -12.64
CA GLU A 283 -0.63 21.53 -13.29
C GLU A 283 -0.98 22.78 -12.50
#